data_f386584024d1c747c575638cb21ce259
#
_entry.id   f386584024d1c747c575638cb21ce259
#
_cell.length_a   1.000
_cell.length_b   1.000
_cell.length_c   1.000
_cell.angle_alpha   90.00
_cell.angle_beta   90.00
_cell.angle_gamma   90.00
#
_symmetry.space_group_name_H-M   'P 1'
#
loop_
_entity.id
_entity.type
_entity.pdbx_description
1 polymer ?
#
loop_
_entity_poly.entity_id
_entity_poly.type
_entity_poly.pdbx_seq_one_letter_code
_entity_poly.pdbx_strand_id
1 'polypeptide(L)'
;FVTILSNPAAAEDLTIYTYDSFNNEWGPGPIVFKRFEKQCGCKLKVVSLGDSGTVLNRVILEKANPQADILLGLNNSELEKSFSYDLWEPYLSPLLAKVPTDLRVDKKNRVTPFDYGFVAFVYDSQKLGKAPKSLHDLLDPKYKRKIIIENPKTSSPGLSMLHWTIAVYGEEGYLDYWKKLQPNLLSVTDGWSAAYG
;
A
#
# COMPACT_ATOMS: atom_id res chain seq x y z
N PHE A 1 55.99 -8.77 2.30
CA PHE A 1 54.71 -8.15 1.91
C PHE A 1 53.60 -9.20 2.07
N VAL A 2 52.77 -9.04 3.11
CA VAL A 2 51.57 -9.85 3.30
C VAL A 2 50.44 -9.11 2.63
N THR A 3 49.97 -9.57 1.50
CA THR A 3 48.77 -9.05 0.83
C THR A 3 47.56 -9.63 1.55
N ILE A 4 46.89 -8.86 2.38
CA ILE A 4 45.61 -9.20 2.94
C ILE A 4 44.59 -9.06 1.79
N LEU A 5 44.20 -10.18 1.18
CA LEU A 5 43.03 -10.26 0.32
C LEU A 5 41.83 -10.06 1.22
N SER A 6 41.31 -8.84 1.30
CA SER A 6 39.99 -8.59 1.83
C SER A 6 38.99 -9.28 0.89
N ASN A 7 38.49 -10.43 1.33
CA ASN A 7 37.34 -11.05 0.74
C ASN A 7 36.20 -10.00 0.82
N PRO A 8 35.58 -9.58 -0.28
CA PRO A 8 34.39 -8.76 -0.14
C PRO A 8 33.40 -9.59 0.69
N ALA A 9 32.97 -9.04 1.82
CA ALA A 9 31.90 -9.66 2.58
C ALA A 9 30.75 -9.92 1.60
N ALA A 10 30.31 -11.17 1.51
CA ALA A 10 29.13 -11.50 0.71
C ALA A 10 28.00 -10.58 1.20
N ALA A 11 27.34 -9.89 0.26
CA ALA A 11 26.21 -9.06 0.63
C ALA A 11 25.17 -9.95 1.34
N GLU A 12 24.71 -9.53 2.51
CA GLU A 12 23.70 -10.27 3.26
C GLU A 12 22.40 -10.35 2.45
N ASP A 13 21.70 -11.47 2.55
CA ASP A 13 20.39 -11.63 1.94
C ASP A 13 19.40 -10.69 2.65
N LEU A 14 18.52 -10.04 1.87
CA LEU A 14 17.54 -9.11 2.40
C LEU A 14 16.13 -9.70 2.32
N THR A 15 15.38 -9.58 3.40
CA THR A 15 13.95 -9.94 3.43
C THR A 15 13.08 -8.70 3.21
N ILE A 16 12.23 -8.76 2.18
CA ILE A 16 11.30 -7.68 1.81
C ILE A 16 9.88 -8.15 2.06
N TYR A 17 9.13 -7.39 2.85
CA TYR A 17 7.69 -7.55 2.97
C TYR A 17 7.00 -6.56 2.03
N THR A 18 6.06 -7.06 1.22
CA THR A 18 5.32 -6.25 0.24
C THR A 18 3.89 -6.75 0.07
N TYR A 19 3.09 -6.00 -0.67
CA TYR A 19 1.73 -6.35 -1.00
C TYR A 19 1.64 -7.18 -2.30
N ASP A 20 0.57 -7.98 -2.42
CA ASP A 20 0.46 -9.00 -3.48
C ASP A 20 0.54 -8.42 -4.88
N SER A 21 -0.16 -7.34 -5.16
CA SER A 21 -0.21 -6.77 -6.51
C SER A 21 1.12 -6.17 -6.97
N PHE A 22 2.02 -5.78 -6.05
CA PHE A 22 3.38 -5.38 -6.42
C PHE A 22 4.21 -6.55 -6.94
N ASN A 23 4.06 -7.72 -6.33
CA ASN A 23 4.88 -8.92 -6.61
C ASN A 23 4.19 -9.94 -7.54
N ASN A 24 3.02 -9.65 -8.07
CA ASN A 24 2.37 -10.48 -9.07
C ASN A 24 3.12 -10.45 -10.42
N GLU A 25 2.85 -11.42 -11.30
CA GLU A 25 3.49 -11.55 -12.63
C GLU A 25 3.38 -10.26 -13.47
N TRP A 26 2.24 -9.55 -13.35
CA TRP A 26 1.97 -8.29 -14.05
C TRP A 26 2.40 -7.05 -13.24
N GLY A 27 2.83 -7.23 -11.98
CA GLY A 27 3.32 -6.15 -11.13
C GLY A 27 4.77 -5.77 -11.44
N PRO A 28 5.27 -4.66 -10.90
CA PRO A 28 6.64 -4.22 -11.13
C PRO A 28 7.69 -5.04 -10.37
N GLY A 29 7.28 -5.76 -9.31
CA GLY A 29 8.16 -6.47 -8.37
C GLY A 29 9.15 -7.41 -9.05
N PRO A 30 8.71 -8.37 -9.88
CA PRO A 30 9.62 -9.35 -10.49
C PRO A 30 10.77 -8.70 -11.28
N ILE A 31 10.50 -7.57 -11.94
CA ILE A 31 11.52 -6.84 -12.72
C ILE A 31 12.44 -6.04 -11.77
N VAL A 32 11.85 -5.32 -10.82
CA VAL A 32 12.59 -4.44 -9.90
C VAL A 32 13.52 -5.28 -9.01
N PHE A 33 13.00 -6.35 -8.42
CA PHE A 33 13.77 -7.22 -7.52
C PHE A 33 14.95 -7.89 -8.23
N LYS A 34 14.72 -8.47 -9.41
CA LYS A 34 15.78 -9.07 -10.20
C LYS A 34 16.89 -8.08 -10.58
N ARG A 35 16.52 -6.83 -10.90
CA ARG A 35 17.49 -5.77 -11.19
C ARG A 35 18.28 -5.38 -9.95
N PHE A 36 17.61 -5.28 -8.81
CA PHE A 36 18.26 -4.93 -7.54
C PHE A 36 19.22 -6.03 -7.09
N GLU A 37 18.82 -7.31 -7.12
CA GLU A 37 19.71 -8.45 -6.82
C GLU A 37 21.00 -8.41 -7.65
N LYS A 38 20.86 -8.09 -8.95
CA LYS A 38 22.03 -7.96 -9.83
C LYS A 38 22.92 -6.77 -9.44
N GLN A 39 22.34 -5.69 -8.94
CA GLN A 39 23.06 -4.48 -8.56
C GLN A 39 23.75 -4.63 -7.20
N CYS A 40 23.10 -5.21 -6.21
CA CYS A 40 23.66 -5.40 -4.87
C CYS A 40 24.59 -6.62 -4.76
N GLY A 41 24.45 -7.58 -5.65
CA GLY A 41 25.13 -8.89 -5.51
C GLY A 41 24.57 -9.73 -4.35
N CYS A 42 23.36 -9.40 -3.87
CA CYS A 42 22.66 -10.07 -2.78
C CYS A 42 21.47 -10.88 -3.29
N LYS A 43 20.84 -11.67 -2.41
CA LYS A 43 19.58 -12.34 -2.67
C LYS A 43 18.43 -11.65 -1.94
N LEU A 44 17.26 -11.62 -2.57
CA LEU A 44 16.05 -11.10 -1.97
C LEU A 44 15.10 -12.24 -1.60
N LYS A 45 14.71 -12.28 -0.33
CA LYS A 45 13.58 -13.07 0.14
C LYS A 45 12.34 -12.17 0.14
N VAL A 46 11.52 -12.27 -0.90
CA VAL A 46 10.29 -11.46 -1.02
C VAL A 46 9.11 -12.22 -0.46
N VAL A 47 8.39 -11.61 0.47
CA VAL A 47 7.19 -12.17 1.11
C VAL A 47 6.02 -11.25 0.82
N SER A 48 5.05 -11.75 0.08
CA SER A 48 3.79 -11.04 -0.21
C SER A 48 2.76 -11.37 0.86
N LEU A 49 2.06 -10.35 1.36
CA LEU A 49 1.20 -10.46 2.54
C LEU A 49 -0.18 -9.79 2.33
N GLY A 50 -0.81 -10.00 1.21
CA GLY A 50 -2.11 -9.40 0.90
C GLY A 50 -2.00 -7.94 0.48
N ASP A 51 -2.52 -7.01 1.27
CA ASP A 51 -2.47 -5.57 0.99
C ASP A 51 -1.66 -4.83 2.07
N SER A 52 -1.35 -3.55 1.85
CA SER A 52 -0.42 -2.75 2.66
C SER A 52 -0.76 -2.72 4.15
N GLY A 53 -2.04 -2.61 4.50
CA GLY A 53 -2.49 -2.66 5.90
C GLY A 53 -2.16 -3.98 6.58
N THR A 54 -2.25 -5.10 5.87
CA THR A 54 -1.85 -6.42 6.37
C THR A 54 -0.34 -6.50 6.55
N VAL A 55 0.43 -5.97 5.58
CA VAL A 55 1.90 -5.90 5.67
C VAL A 55 2.35 -5.10 6.89
N LEU A 56 1.77 -3.90 7.09
CA LEU A 56 2.08 -3.06 8.25
C LEU A 56 1.75 -3.76 9.58
N ASN A 57 0.57 -4.36 9.67
CA ASN A 57 0.16 -5.07 10.88
C ASN A 57 1.12 -6.24 11.20
N ARG A 58 1.61 -6.95 10.19
CA ARG A 58 2.61 -8.01 10.35
C ARG A 58 3.91 -7.48 10.94
N VAL A 59 4.44 -6.38 10.39
CA VAL A 59 5.68 -5.74 10.90
C VAL A 59 5.49 -5.24 12.34
N ILE A 60 4.34 -4.68 12.68
CA ILE A 60 4.02 -4.26 14.05
C ILE A 60 4.06 -5.45 15.01
N LEU A 61 3.47 -6.58 14.65
CA LEU A 61 3.47 -7.80 15.47
C LEU A 61 4.86 -8.38 15.67
N GLU A 62 5.74 -8.22 14.68
CA GLU A 62 7.11 -8.72 14.70
C GLU A 62 8.13 -7.70 15.27
N LYS A 63 7.69 -6.54 15.76
CA LYS A 63 8.56 -5.47 16.24
C LYS A 63 9.64 -5.95 17.22
N ALA A 64 9.31 -6.86 18.13
CA ALA A 64 10.27 -7.38 19.12
C ALA A 64 11.34 -8.31 18.52
N ASN A 65 11.06 -8.88 17.36
CA ASN A 65 11.97 -9.75 16.61
C ASN A 65 11.69 -9.60 15.11
N PRO A 66 12.16 -8.51 14.49
CA PRO A 66 11.88 -8.21 13.09
C PRO A 66 12.33 -9.33 12.15
N GLN A 67 11.48 -9.71 11.23
CA GLN A 67 11.73 -10.75 10.23
C GLN A 67 11.94 -10.17 8.82
N ALA A 68 11.70 -8.88 8.65
CA ALA A 68 11.92 -8.17 7.40
C ALA A 68 12.88 -7.00 7.61
N ASP A 69 13.75 -6.80 6.63
CA ASP A 69 14.67 -5.67 6.55
C ASP A 69 14.01 -4.46 5.88
N ILE A 70 13.09 -4.73 4.95
CA ILE A 70 12.43 -3.69 4.16
C ILE A 70 10.93 -3.97 4.11
N LEU A 71 10.12 -2.94 4.38
CA LEU A 71 8.71 -2.92 4.03
C LEU A 71 8.51 -2.02 2.80
N LEU A 72 7.85 -2.56 1.77
CA LEU A 72 7.54 -1.84 0.55
C LEU A 72 6.03 -1.79 0.37
N GLY A 73 5.48 -0.58 0.22
CA GLY A 73 4.09 -0.38 -0.17
C GLY A 73 3.18 0.31 0.85
N LEU A 74 3.74 0.98 1.88
CA LEU A 74 2.93 1.87 2.72
C LEU A 74 2.44 3.08 1.93
N ASN A 75 1.22 3.47 2.17
CA ASN A 75 0.72 4.74 1.69
C ASN A 75 0.71 5.82 2.79
N ASN A 76 0.50 7.07 2.41
CA ASN A 76 0.50 8.20 3.34
C ASN A 76 -0.58 8.10 4.45
N SER A 77 -1.69 7.40 4.22
CA SER A 77 -2.75 7.18 5.23
C SER A 77 -2.31 6.28 6.39
N GLU A 78 -1.27 5.46 6.18
CA GLU A 78 -0.76 4.50 7.16
C GLU A 78 0.47 5.01 7.93
N LEU A 79 1.07 6.12 7.46
CA LEU A 79 2.35 6.61 8.00
C LEU A 79 2.26 7.01 9.47
N GLU A 80 1.22 7.74 9.87
CA GLU A 80 1.06 8.16 11.27
C GLU A 80 1.01 6.95 12.21
N LYS A 81 0.20 5.95 11.87
CA LYS A 81 0.16 4.68 12.59
C LYS A 81 1.54 4.03 12.63
N SER A 82 2.22 3.93 11.49
CA SER A 82 3.53 3.28 11.41
C SER A 82 4.59 3.98 12.26
N PHE A 83 4.57 5.31 12.29
CA PHE A 83 5.49 6.11 13.08
C PHE A 83 5.26 6.00 14.59
N SER A 84 4.02 5.77 15.03
CA SER A 84 3.71 5.59 16.47
C SER A 84 4.30 4.32 17.06
N TYR A 85 4.71 3.38 16.24
CA TYR A 85 5.34 2.11 16.69
C TYR A 85 6.86 2.13 16.65
N ASP A 86 7.50 3.22 16.18
CA ASP A 86 8.98 3.33 16.10
C ASP A 86 9.62 2.12 15.40
N LEU A 87 9.22 1.91 14.16
CA LEU A 87 9.60 0.73 13.35
C LEU A 87 10.77 0.99 12.41
N TRP A 88 11.08 2.26 12.12
CA TRP A 88 11.87 2.65 10.96
C TRP A 88 13.20 3.25 11.32
N GLU A 89 14.27 2.74 10.71
CA GLU A 89 15.58 3.38 10.68
C GLU A 89 15.58 4.51 9.64
N PRO A 90 16.05 5.72 9.98
CA PRO A 90 16.20 6.80 9.03
C PRO A 90 17.20 6.48 7.94
N TYR A 91 16.82 6.67 6.67
CA TYR A 91 17.69 6.49 5.52
C TYR A 91 17.52 7.62 4.51
N LEU A 92 18.53 8.47 4.34
CA LEU A 92 18.52 9.49 3.31
C LEU A 92 18.90 8.89 1.95
N SER A 93 17.90 8.49 1.20
CA SER A 93 18.12 7.96 -0.15
C SER A 93 18.79 9.00 -1.06
N PRO A 94 19.88 8.66 -1.78
CA PRO A 94 20.48 9.56 -2.77
C PRO A 94 19.53 9.91 -3.92
N LEU A 95 18.48 9.09 -4.12
CA LEU A 95 17.47 9.33 -5.13
C LEU A 95 16.32 10.23 -4.65
N LEU A 96 16.28 10.57 -3.35
CA LEU A 96 15.21 11.42 -2.80
C LEU A 96 15.16 12.79 -3.51
N ALA A 97 16.29 13.27 -4.02
CA ALA A 97 16.34 14.52 -4.81
C ALA A 97 15.49 14.47 -6.09
N LYS A 98 15.20 13.29 -6.62
CA LYS A 98 14.34 13.06 -7.80
C LYS A 98 12.85 13.05 -7.46
N VAL A 99 12.49 12.93 -6.18
CA VAL A 99 11.10 12.95 -5.71
C VAL A 99 10.66 14.41 -5.58
N PRO A 100 9.52 14.82 -6.17
CA PRO A 100 8.95 16.15 -5.96
C PRO A 100 8.82 16.51 -4.49
N THR A 101 9.08 17.75 -4.13
CA THR A 101 9.20 18.18 -2.73
C THR A 101 7.88 17.98 -1.96
N ASP A 102 6.75 18.21 -2.61
CA ASP A 102 5.40 18.04 -2.08
C ASP A 102 5.02 16.58 -1.79
N LEU A 103 5.72 15.63 -2.42
CA LEU A 103 5.55 14.19 -2.18
C LEU A 103 6.51 13.63 -1.11
N ARG A 104 7.44 14.44 -0.60
CA ARG A 104 8.36 14.01 0.48
C ARG A 104 7.67 14.12 1.83
N VAL A 105 6.93 13.11 2.19
CA VAL A 105 6.00 13.10 3.33
C VAL A 105 6.66 13.00 4.72
N ASP A 106 7.93 12.58 4.80
CA ASP A 106 8.65 12.45 6.08
C ASP A 106 9.99 13.20 6.10
N LYS A 107 10.05 14.27 6.92
CA LYS A 107 11.28 15.07 7.10
C LYS A 107 12.40 14.34 7.85
N LYS A 108 12.10 13.23 8.52
CA LYS A 108 13.07 12.40 9.24
C LYS A 108 13.66 11.28 8.38
N ASN A 109 13.26 11.17 7.11
CA ASN A 109 13.74 10.17 6.14
C ASN A 109 13.54 8.72 6.59
N ARG A 110 12.50 8.41 7.37
CA ARG A 110 12.16 7.05 7.79
C ARG A 110 11.44 6.28 6.68
N VAL A 111 10.86 7.00 5.73
CA VAL A 111 10.22 6.44 4.53
C VAL A 111 10.67 7.20 3.29
N THR A 112 10.79 6.49 2.17
CA THR A 112 11.14 7.07 0.87
C THR A 112 10.00 6.81 -0.10
N PRO A 113 9.30 7.84 -0.60
CA PRO A 113 8.28 7.68 -1.64
C PRO A 113 8.89 7.16 -2.94
N PHE A 114 8.22 6.23 -3.62
CA PHE A 114 8.67 5.70 -4.91
C PHE A 114 7.61 5.85 -6.01
N ASP A 115 6.35 5.97 -5.66
CA ASP A 115 5.25 6.27 -6.57
C ASP A 115 4.18 7.14 -5.92
N TYR A 116 3.21 7.56 -6.70
CA TYR A 116 1.98 8.21 -6.23
C TYR A 116 0.84 7.92 -7.20
N GLY A 117 -0.40 8.00 -6.70
CA GLY A 117 -1.58 7.79 -7.52
C GLY A 117 -2.84 8.37 -6.88
N PHE A 118 -3.94 8.24 -7.59
CA PHE A 118 -5.26 8.64 -7.12
C PHE A 118 -6.14 7.41 -6.91
N VAL A 119 -6.92 7.42 -5.83
CA VAL A 119 -7.97 6.42 -5.61
C VAL A 119 -9.22 6.84 -6.38
N ALA A 120 -9.78 5.89 -7.13
CA ALA A 120 -10.95 6.14 -7.95
C ALA A 120 -11.84 4.88 -8.01
N PHE A 121 -13.12 5.09 -8.37
CA PHE A 121 -13.99 3.96 -8.70
C PHE A 121 -13.73 3.49 -10.12
N VAL A 122 -13.58 2.18 -10.26
CA VAL A 122 -13.52 1.49 -11.55
C VAL A 122 -14.91 0.91 -11.84
N TYR A 123 -15.38 1.02 -13.07
CA TYR A 123 -16.67 0.49 -13.47
C TYR A 123 -16.63 -0.07 -14.90
N ASP A 124 -17.47 -1.06 -15.16
CA ASP A 124 -17.68 -1.61 -16.50
C ASP A 124 -18.60 -0.66 -17.28
N SER A 125 -18.04 0.09 -18.22
CA SER A 125 -18.77 1.07 -19.02
C SER A 125 -19.83 0.45 -19.96
N GLN A 126 -19.65 -0.82 -20.35
CA GLN A 126 -20.63 -1.52 -21.19
C GLN A 126 -21.87 -1.92 -20.39
N LYS A 127 -21.69 -2.27 -19.09
CA LYS A 127 -22.79 -2.68 -18.22
C LYS A 127 -23.48 -1.50 -17.55
N LEU A 128 -22.73 -0.46 -17.20
CA LEU A 128 -23.26 0.64 -16.40
C LEU A 128 -23.74 1.84 -17.25
N GLY A 129 -23.17 2.05 -18.42
CA GLY A 129 -23.49 3.15 -19.34
C GLY A 129 -22.97 4.51 -18.87
N LYS A 130 -23.37 4.97 -17.67
CA LYS A 130 -22.91 6.24 -17.08
C LYS A 130 -22.24 6.01 -15.74
N ALA A 131 -21.02 6.57 -15.60
CA ALA A 131 -20.29 6.57 -14.35
C ALA A 131 -21.03 7.33 -13.25
N PRO A 132 -20.93 6.92 -11.97
CA PRO A 132 -21.26 7.78 -10.86
C PRO A 132 -20.33 9.00 -10.87
N LYS A 133 -20.84 10.17 -10.53
CA LYS A 133 -20.07 11.43 -10.51
C LYS A 133 -19.69 11.86 -9.10
N SER A 134 -20.27 11.24 -8.11
CA SER A 134 -20.06 11.57 -6.70
C SER A 134 -20.24 10.33 -5.81
N LEU A 135 -19.76 10.43 -4.57
CA LEU A 135 -20.04 9.42 -3.54
C LEU A 135 -21.55 9.30 -3.29
N HIS A 136 -22.29 10.41 -3.40
CA HIS A 136 -23.74 10.41 -3.21
C HIS A 136 -24.46 9.56 -4.27
N ASP A 137 -24.00 9.58 -5.51
CA ASP A 137 -24.61 8.79 -6.59
C ASP A 137 -24.56 7.28 -6.32
N LEU A 138 -23.56 6.84 -5.54
CA LEU A 138 -23.42 5.42 -5.14
C LEU A 138 -24.55 4.93 -4.23
N LEU A 139 -25.32 5.86 -3.64
CA LEU A 139 -26.48 5.53 -2.80
C LEU A 139 -27.73 5.19 -3.62
N ASP A 140 -27.72 5.43 -4.96
CA ASP A 140 -28.84 5.14 -5.84
C ASP A 140 -29.17 3.63 -5.79
N PRO A 141 -30.47 3.24 -5.59
CA PRO A 141 -30.91 1.84 -5.58
C PRO A 141 -30.54 1.02 -6.83
N LYS A 142 -30.26 1.68 -7.97
CA LYS A 142 -29.78 0.98 -9.18
C LYS A 142 -28.46 0.22 -8.95
N TYR A 143 -27.67 0.62 -7.95
CA TYR A 143 -26.43 -0.04 -7.55
C TYR A 143 -26.61 -1.15 -6.52
N LYS A 144 -27.87 -1.50 -6.15
CA LYS A 144 -28.12 -2.55 -5.15
C LYS A 144 -27.32 -3.81 -5.46
N ARG A 145 -26.47 -4.21 -4.49
CA ARG A 145 -25.57 -5.36 -4.57
C ARG A 145 -24.66 -5.37 -5.82
N LYS A 146 -24.11 -4.20 -6.18
CA LYS A 146 -23.21 -4.06 -7.34
C LYS A 146 -21.88 -3.39 -7.01
N ILE A 147 -21.71 -2.90 -5.80
CA ILE A 147 -20.52 -2.18 -5.39
C ILE A 147 -19.63 -3.13 -4.59
N ILE A 148 -18.36 -3.21 -4.96
CA ILE A 148 -17.32 -3.87 -4.18
C ILE A 148 -16.46 -2.77 -3.58
N ILE A 149 -16.16 -2.91 -2.31
CA ILE A 149 -15.23 -2.05 -1.58
C ILE A 149 -14.20 -2.93 -0.87
N GLU A 150 -13.10 -2.31 -0.47
CA GLU A 150 -12.05 -2.98 0.28
C GLU A 150 -12.13 -2.62 1.76
N ASN A 151 -11.71 -3.53 2.61
CA ASN A 151 -11.73 -3.37 4.06
C ASN A 151 -10.68 -2.33 4.50
N PRO A 152 -11.06 -1.24 5.15
CA PRO A 152 -10.12 -0.19 5.56
C PRO A 152 -9.09 -0.63 6.63
N LYS A 153 -9.27 -1.80 7.25
CA LYS A 153 -8.32 -2.35 8.23
C LYS A 153 -7.17 -3.11 7.59
N THR A 154 -7.34 -3.60 6.37
CA THR A 154 -6.39 -4.48 5.70
C THR A 154 -5.87 -3.89 4.39
N SER A 155 -6.62 -3.00 3.76
CA SER A 155 -6.36 -2.43 2.45
C SER A 155 -6.16 -0.91 2.49
N SER A 156 -5.15 -0.42 1.79
CA SER A 156 -4.91 1.00 1.64
C SER A 156 -5.93 1.73 0.75
N PRO A 157 -6.42 1.18 -0.38
CA PRO A 157 -7.56 1.76 -1.08
C PRO A 157 -8.83 1.80 -0.23
N GLY A 158 -9.09 0.77 0.58
CA GLY A 158 -10.20 0.74 1.52
C GLY A 158 -10.11 1.85 2.58
N LEU A 159 -8.92 2.05 3.16
CA LEU A 159 -8.67 3.14 4.11
C LEU A 159 -8.82 4.51 3.44
N SER A 160 -8.32 4.67 2.22
CA SER A 160 -8.46 5.90 1.45
C SER A 160 -9.93 6.23 1.14
N MET A 161 -10.74 5.21 0.81
CA MET A 161 -12.20 5.38 0.63
C MET A 161 -12.86 5.83 1.93
N LEU A 162 -12.48 5.28 3.08
CA LEU A 162 -12.99 5.71 4.38
C LEU A 162 -12.65 7.19 4.62
N HIS A 163 -11.40 7.58 4.45
CA HIS A 163 -10.96 8.98 4.59
C HIS A 163 -11.69 9.91 3.61
N TRP A 164 -11.90 9.47 2.37
CA TRP A 164 -12.66 10.25 1.39
C TRP A 164 -14.09 10.50 1.86
N THR A 165 -14.77 9.51 2.43
CA THR A 165 -16.11 9.71 2.99
C THR A 165 -16.12 10.66 4.18
N ILE A 166 -15.09 10.62 5.05
CA ILE A 166 -14.95 11.58 6.16
C ILE A 166 -14.72 13.00 5.62
N ALA A 167 -13.86 13.14 4.61
CA ALA A 167 -13.58 14.44 4.00
C ALA A 167 -14.82 15.08 3.35
N VAL A 168 -15.71 14.26 2.77
CA VAL A 168 -16.92 14.75 2.07
C VAL A 168 -18.10 14.99 3.03
N TYR A 169 -18.30 14.12 4.00
CA TYR A 169 -19.47 14.12 4.87
C TYR A 169 -19.20 14.59 6.31
N GLY A 170 -17.94 14.82 6.67
CA GLY A 170 -17.51 15.16 8.02
C GLY A 170 -17.57 13.98 8.98
N GLU A 171 -17.02 14.20 10.20
CA GLU A 171 -16.96 13.17 11.24
C GLU A 171 -18.35 12.71 11.73
N GLU A 172 -19.35 13.59 11.65
CA GLU A 172 -20.72 13.28 12.05
C GLU A 172 -21.52 12.57 10.94
N GLY A 173 -21.22 12.83 9.66
CA GLY A 173 -22.03 12.39 8.53
C GLY A 173 -21.57 11.10 7.85
N TYR A 174 -20.29 10.76 7.95
CA TYR A 174 -19.74 9.63 7.19
C TYR A 174 -20.35 8.28 7.61
N LEU A 175 -20.64 8.08 8.88
CA LEU A 175 -21.26 6.82 9.35
C LEU A 175 -22.68 6.64 8.78
N ASP A 176 -23.44 7.73 8.66
CA ASP A 176 -24.76 7.68 8.03
C ASP A 176 -24.67 7.38 6.52
N TYR A 177 -23.68 7.94 5.84
CA TYR A 177 -23.39 7.59 4.46
C TYR A 177 -23.10 6.08 4.32
N TRP A 178 -22.26 5.50 5.16
CA TRP A 178 -21.94 4.07 5.12
C TRP A 178 -23.15 3.18 5.40
N LYS A 179 -24.02 3.57 6.35
CA LYS A 179 -25.29 2.86 6.59
C LYS A 179 -26.18 2.85 5.34
N LYS A 180 -26.28 4.00 4.64
CA LYS A 180 -27.06 4.13 3.41
C LYS A 180 -26.43 3.39 2.23
N LEU A 181 -25.10 3.28 2.17
CA LEU A 181 -24.38 2.56 1.13
C LEU A 181 -24.51 1.04 1.27
N GLN A 182 -24.65 0.53 2.48
CA GLN A 182 -24.65 -0.90 2.79
C GLN A 182 -25.54 -1.76 1.88
N PRO A 183 -26.80 -1.40 1.55
CA PRO A 183 -27.65 -2.20 0.64
C PRO A 183 -27.07 -2.34 -0.78
N ASN A 184 -26.21 -1.41 -1.20
CA ASN A 184 -25.60 -1.38 -2.52
C ASN A 184 -24.30 -2.17 -2.59
N LEU A 185 -23.74 -2.56 -1.44
CA LEU A 185 -22.54 -3.37 -1.40
C LEU A 185 -22.83 -4.83 -1.81
N LEU A 186 -22.07 -5.33 -2.76
CA LEU A 186 -22.01 -6.74 -3.11
C LEU A 186 -21.08 -7.48 -2.14
N SER A 187 -19.91 -6.89 -1.89
CA SER A 187 -18.87 -7.48 -1.06
C SER A 187 -17.97 -6.42 -0.44
N VAL A 188 -17.35 -6.78 0.69
CA VAL A 188 -16.20 -6.10 1.28
C VAL A 188 -15.05 -7.09 1.24
N THR A 189 -14.00 -6.78 0.50
CA THR A 189 -12.84 -7.67 0.32
C THR A 189 -11.67 -7.24 1.21
N ASP A 190 -10.74 -8.15 1.46
CA ASP A 190 -9.58 -7.85 2.31
C ASP A 190 -8.49 -7.04 1.60
N GLY A 191 -8.56 -6.92 0.28
CA GLY A 191 -7.60 -6.15 -0.50
C GLY A 191 -7.94 -6.10 -1.99
N TRP A 192 -7.09 -5.38 -2.72
CA TRP A 192 -7.27 -5.05 -4.12
C TRP A 192 -7.37 -6.30 -5.04
N SER A 193 -6.51 -7.27 -4.83
CA SER A 193 -6.50 -8.49 -5.68
C SER A 193 -7.83 -9.24 -5.63
N ALA A 194 -8.46 -9.32 -4.45
CA ALA A 194 -9.77 -9.95 -4.30
C ALA A 194 -10.93 -9.07 -4.80
N ALA A 195 -10.76 -7.75 -4.79
CA ALA A 195 -11.77 -6.82 -5.31
C ALA A 195 -11.81 -6.80 -6.85
N TYR A 196 -10.63 -6.92 -7.48
CA TYR A 196 -10.47 -6.80 -8.92
C TYR A 196 -10.72 -8.13 -9.66
N GLY A 197 -10.36 -9.28 -9.08
CA GLY A 197 -10.53 -10.63 -9.65
C GLY A 197 -11.97 -11.11 -9.56
#